data_2aac17500cacc22c5c716598fa139077
#
_entry.id   2aac17500cacc22c5c716598fa139077
#
_cell.length_a   1.000
_cell.length_b   1.000
_cell.length_c   1.000
_cell.angle_alpha   90.00
_cell.angle_beta   90.00
_cell.angle_gamma   90.00
#
_symmetry.space_group_name_H-M   'P 1'
#
loop_
_entity.id
_entity.type
_entity.pdbx_description
1 polymer ?
#
loop_
_entity_poly.entity_id
_entity_poly.type
_entity_poly.pdbx_seq_one_letter_code
_entity_poly.pdbx_strand_id
1 'polypeptide(L)'
;MLYTTALFPILLPVALHAQPCERLSQLASSTVSITLAKVVDAGNLTPAGSTNALPNLPPFCRVAADLKPTPDSDIHIEVWLPMAQWNGKFLAIGSGGWGGSLSYDEMADALRRGYATSATDDGHTGPSASFVVGHPEKLIDFAYRAEHEMTVEAKTLIRAFYGSDPRYSFWNGCSGGGREGLLQASRYPDEFDGIIAGDPANIRRNSWALELAVQTFRDPEAYIPPAKYPMIHRAVLEACDAKDGLKDGLIEAPERCNVDFKSLQCKASDGLDCLTARQVQTAQTITSPVATKTGKILFPRVEPGTELRWSRLAGGPQPADLFLDEFRYVVYQDPIGTGEASTLNATPPRRTQ
;
A
#
# COMPACT_ATOMS: atom_id res chain seq x y z
N MET A 1 62.37 -33.16 32.54
CA MET A 1 60.93 -32.85 32.33
C MET A 1 60.88 -31.39 31.99
N LEU A 2 60.73 -31.07 30.70
CA LEU A 2 60.51 -29.68 30.21
C LEU A 2 59.00 -29.45 30.12
N TYR A 3 58.49 -28.47 30.88
CA TYR A 3 57.14 -28.02 30.76
C TYR A 3 57.07 -26.96 29.66
N THR A 4 56.38 -27.26 28.53
CA THR A 4 56.05 -26.31 27.47
C THR A 4 54.76 -25.66 27.86
N THR A 5 54.82 -24.40 28.28
CA THR A 5 53.60 -23.54 28.47
C THR A 5 53.10 -23.09 27.12
N ALA A 6 51.92 -23.62 26.71
CA ALA A 6 51.20 -23.15 25.54
C ALA A 6 50.48 -21.82 25.89
N LEU A 7 50.91 -20.73 25.28
CA LEU A 7 50.17 -19.46 25.29
C LEU A 7 48.99 -19.57 24.33
N PHE A 8 47.76 -19.64 24.88
CA PHE A 8 46.53 -19.43 24.09
C PHE A 8 46.35 -17.93 23.85
N PRO A 9 46.15 -17.48 22.60
CA PRO A 9 45.80 -16.10 22.35
C PRO A 9 44.36 -15.84 22.86
N ILE A 10 44.23 -14.90 23.81
CA ILE A 10 42.94 -14.37 24.25
C ILE A 10 42.44 -13.51 23.12
N LEU A 11 41.48 -14.03 22.33
CA LEU A 11 40.66 -13.24 21.42
C LEU A 11 39.73 -12.37 22.27
N LEU A 12 40.12 -11.13 22.48
CA LEU A 12 39.22 -10.12 23.04
C LEU A 12 38.07 -9.91 22.05
N PRO A 13 36.78 -9.97 22.49
CA PRO A 13 35.70 -9.64 21.64
C PRO A 13 35.81 -8.15 21.24
N VAL A 14 35.86 -7.88 19.94
CA VAL A 14 35.74 -6.53 19.41
C VAL A 14 34.33 -6.08 19.76
N ALA A 15 34.19 -5.26 20.80
CA ALA A 15 32.94 -4.62 21.10
C ALA A 15 32.61 -3.70 19.92
N LEU A 16 31.55 -4.03 19.18
CA LEU A 16 30.97 -3.11 18.19
C LEU A 16 30.49 -1.87 18.98
N HIS A 17 31.23 -0.80 18.89
CA HIS A 17 30.83 0.47 19.50
C HIS A 17 29.79 1.13 18.59
N ALA A 18 28.69 1.60 19.17
CA ALA A 18 27.71 2.43 18.50
C ALA A 18 28.41 3.60 17.80
N GLN A 19 28.07 3.83 16.52
CA GLN A 19 28.69 4.90 15.74
C GLN A 19 27.90 6.21 15.87
N PRO A 20 28.56 7.38 15.83
CA PRO A 20 27.85 8.65 15.66
C PRO A 20 27.01 8.66 14.38
N CYS A 21 25.88 9.33 14.41
CA CYS A 21 24.91 9.41 13.28
C CYS A 21 25.61 9.78 11.97
N GLU A 22 26.44 10.79 11.98
CA GLU A 22 27.12 11.34 10.79
C GLU A 22 28.09 10.34 10.14
N ARG A 23 28.61 9.39 10.91
CA ARG A 23 29.50 8.33 10.38
C ARG A 23 28.77 7.29 9.55
N LEU A 24 27.44 7.21 9.66
CA LEU A 24 26.66 6.31 8.83
C LEU A 24 26.79 6.66 7.33
N SER A 25 27.12 7.93 7.00
CA SER A 25 27.45 8.33 5.62
C SER A 25 28.63 7.56 5.00
N GLN A 26 29.46 6.93 5.81
CA GLN A 26 30.62 6.12 5.34
C GLN A 26 30.23 4.69 4.94
N LEU A 27 28.99 4.29 5.15
CA LEU A 27 28.49 2.95 4.78
C LEU A 27 28.04 2.86 3.31
N ALA A 28 28.24 3.92 2.53
CA ALA A 28 27.97 3.89 1.09
C ALA A 28 28.73 2.75 0.38
N SER A 29 28.11 2.17 -0.63
CA SER A 29 28.67 1.08 -1.45
C SER A 29 28.51 1.40 -2.95
N SER A 30 28.79 0.43 -3.82
CA SER A 30 28.57 0.60 -5.27
C SER A 30 27.09 0.77 -5.66
N THR A 31 26.17 0.28 -4.83
CA THR A 31 24.72 0.30 -5.07
C THR A 31 23.95 1.15 -4.05
N VAL A 32 24.62 1.67 -3.01
CA VAL A 32 24.03 2.45 -1.92
C VAL A 32 24.74 3.79 -1.81
N SER A 33 24.02 4.88 -1.96
CA SER A 33 24.50 6.25 -1.75
C SER A 33 23.77 6.88 -0.57
N ILE A 34 24.47 7.06 0.56
CA ILE A 34 23.90 7.76 1.71
C ILE A 34 23.91 9.27 1.42
N THR A 35 22.74 9.83 1.19
CA THR A 35 22.55 11.23 0.81
C THR A 35 22.39 12.16 2.02
N LEU A 36 21.98 11.60 3.16
CA LEU A 36 21.85 12.31 4.43
C LEU A 36 22.16 11.36 5.59
N ALA A 37 22.95 11.83 6.57
CA ALA A 37 23.08 11.21 7.88
C ALA A 37 23.30 12.32 8.91
N LYS A 38 22.26 12.67 9.66
CA LYS A 38 22.33 13.76 10.65
C LYS A 38 21.39 13.56 11.82
N VAL A 39 21.77 14.09 12.98
CA VAL A 39 20.89 14.18 14.13
C VAL A 39 19.80 15.22 13.88
N VAL A 40 18.57 14.88 14.22
CA VAL A 40 17.41 15.77 14.29
C VAL A 40 17.05 15.89 15.76
N ASP A 41 17.02 17.14 16.25
CA ASP A 41 16.66 17.43 17.63
C ASP A 41 15.17 17.14 17.88
N ALA A 42 14.82 16.96 19.16
CA ALA A 42 13.42 16.81 19.57
C ALA A 42 12.56 18.01 19.13
N GLY A 43 11.37 17.75 18.64
CA GLY A 43 10.44 18.81 18.21
C GLY A 43 9.65 18.45 16.97
N ASN A 44 9.58 19.36 16.03
CA ASN A 44 8.82 19.21 14.79
C ASN A 44 9.77 19.02 13.60
N LEU A 45 9.41 18.13 12.69
CA LEU A 45 10.08 17.96 11.42
C LEU A 45 9.08 18.21 10.28
N THR A 46 9.44 19.05 9.31
CA THR A 46 8.70 19.13 8.04
C THR A 46 9.56 18.43 6.98
N PRO A 47 9.15 17.26 6.49
CA PRO A 47 9.87 16.56 5.42
C PRO A 47 9.94 17.41 4.15
N ALA A 48 10.99 17.21 3.35
CA ALA A 48 11.11 17.90 2.06
C ALA A 48 9.90 17.58 1.17
N GLY A 49 9.35 18.59 0.52
CA GLY A 49 8.16 18.45 -0.33
C GLY A 49 6.82 18.34 0.42
N SER A 50 6.83 18.28 1.77
CA SER A 50 5.60 18.29 2.59
C SER A 50 5.28 19.70 3.09
N THR A 51 3.99 20.03 3.17
CA THR A 51 3.48 21.23 3.87
C THR A 51 3.12 20.94 5.33
N ASN A 52 3.06 19.65 5.71
CA ASN A 52 2.65 19.21 7.03
C ASN A 52 3.87 18.96 7.93
N ALA A 53 3.87 19.58 9.10
CA ALA A 53 4.86 19.29 10.11
C ALA A 53 4.47 18.04 10.92
N LEU A 54 5.45 17.19 11.20
CA LEU A 54 5.34 16.04 12.09
C LEU A 54 5.68 16.50 13.51
N PRO A 55 4.72 16.65 14.41
CA PRO A 55 4.96 17.24 15.72
C PRO A 55 5.50 16.23 16.73
N ASN A 56 6.15 16.76 17.79
CA ASN A 56 6.51 16.01 19.00
C ASN A 56 7.39 14.77 18.73
N LEU A 57 8.34 14.87 17.81
CA LEU A 57 9.31 13.80 17.58
C LEU A 57 10.38 13.78 18.68
N PRO A 58 10.81 12.60 19.16
CA PRO A 58 12.02 12.50 19.99
C PRO A 58 13.26 12.81 19.15
N PRO A 59 14.44 13.05 19.76
CA PRO A 59 15.66 13.22 18.99
C PRO A 59 16.03 11.89 18.30
N PHE A 60 16.43 11.95 17.03
CA PHE A 60 16.75 10.77 16.24
C PHE A 60 17.83 11.04 15.19
N CYS A 61 18.52 9.98 14.80
CA CYS A 61 19.40 10.01 13.64
C CYS A 61 18.56 9.76 12.39
N ARG A 62 18.47 10.75 11.50
CA ARG A 62 17.83 10.66 10.19
C ARG A 62 18.85 10.28 9.14
N VAL A 63 18.64 9.16 8.49
CA VAL A 63 19.46 8.71 7.36
C VAL A 63 18.57 8.63 6.12
N ALA A 64 19.01 9.25 5.02
CA ALA A 64 18.40 9.07 3.69
C ALA A 64 19.43 8.43 2.76
N ALA A 65 18.97 7.54 1.90
CA ALA A 65 19.84 6.86 0.94
C ALA A 65 19.10 6.61 -0.39
N ASP A 66 19.89 6.60 -1.47
CA ASP A 66 19.46 6.16 -2.80
C ASP A 66 20.09 4.79 -3.08
N LEU A 67 19.23 3.83 -3.41
CA LEU A 67 19.61 2.45 -3.71
C LEU A 67 19.47 2.20 -5.21
N LYS A 68 20.53 1.70 -5.84
CA LYS A 68 20.61 1.41 -7.27
C LYS A 68 21.09 -0.02 -7.52
N PRO A 69 20.26 -1.03 -7.18
CA PRO A 69 20.61 -2.44 -7.41
C PRO A 69 20.79 -2.76 -8.91
N THR A 70 20.19 -1.98 -9.79
CA THR A 70 20.41 -2.03 -11.25
C THR A 70 20.64 -0.63 -11.80
N PRO A 71 21.18 -0.47 -13.04
CA PRO A 71 21.37 0.84 -13.64
C PRO A 71 20.07 1.64 -13.84
N ASP A 72 18.92 0.98 -13.94
CA ASP A 72 17.59 1.59 -14.12
C ASP A 72 16.87 1.85 -12.78
N SER A 73 17.35 1.26 -11.68
CA SER A 73 16.79 1.45 -10.35
C SER A 73 17.13 2.82 -9.76
N ASP A 74 16.17 3.40 -9.05
CA ASP A 74 16.35 4.68 -8.34
C ASP A 74 15.41 4.67 -7.12
N ILE A 75 15.80 3.87 -6.10
CA ILE A 75 15.00 3.63 -4.92
C ILE A 75 15.45 4.58 -3.83
N HIS A 76 14.57 5.47 -3.39
CA HIS A 76 14.84 6.35 -2.27
C HIS A 76 14.27 5.77 -0.97
N ILE A 77 15.10 5.76 0.09
CA ILE A 77 14.71 5.29 1.41
C ILE A 77 15.05 6.32 2.49
N GLU A 78 14.29 6.28 3.58
CA GLU A 78 14.72 6.89 4.84
C GLU A 78 14.70 5.89 5.98
N VAL A 79 15.69 6.00 6.86
CA VAL A 79 15.80 5.23 8.10
C VAL A 79 15.94 6.19 9.28
N TRP A 80 15.04 6.10 10.25
CA TRP A 80 15.01 6.94 11.44
C TRP A 80 15.35 6.12 12.68
N LEU A 81 16.40 6.52 13.40
CA LEU A 81 16.99 5.77 14.51
C LEU A 81 16.87 6.60 15.79
N PRO A 82 16.02 6.21 16.78
CA PRO A 82 15.94 6.91 18.07
C PRO A 82 17.31 7.10 18.72
N MET A 83 17.66 8.33 19.10
CA MET A 83 18.92 8.64 19.83
C MET A 83 18.87 8.12 21.27
N ALA A 84 17.68 7.96 21.83
CA ALA A 84 17.45 7.45 23.18
C ALA A 84 16.20 6.56 23.20
N GLN A 85 16.10 5.66 24.17
CA GLN A 85 14.92 4.81 24.40
C GLN A 85 14.55 3.92 23.20
N TRP A 86 15.54 3.53 22.37
CA TRP A 86 15.29 2.49 21.36
C TRP A 86 14.76 1.22 22.05
N ASN A 87 13.62 0.72 21.62
CA ASN A 87 12.98 -0.44 22.21
C ASN A 87 13.58 -1.80 21.74
N GLY A 88 14.68 -1.76 20.98
CA GLY A 88 15.34 -2.94 20.42
C GLY A 88 14.61 -3.55 19.22
N LYS A 89 13.69 -2.81 18.58
CA LYS A 89 12.87 -3.31 17.48
C LYS A 89 12.98 -2.41 16.26
N PHE A 90 12.74 -3.03 15.09
CA PHE A 90 12.62 -2.36 13.81
C PHE A 90 11.18 -2.48 13.29
N LEU A 91 10.66 -1.40 12.72
CA LEU A 91 9.37 -1.37 12.06
C LEU A 91 9.52 -0.75 10.67
N ALA A 92 9.42 -1.57 9.65
CA ALA A 92 9.31 -1.12 8.26
C ALA A 92 7.86 -0.73 7.95
N ILE A 93 7.70 0.39 7.24
CA ILE A 93 6.41 0.96 6.87
C ILE A 93 6.19 0.81 5.37
N GLY A 94 5.06 0.21 5.00
CA GLY A 94 4.67 0.07 3.61
C GLY A 94 4.09 1.33 3.00
N SER A 95 4.00 1.35 1.68
CA SER A 95 3.50 2.46 0.89
C SER A 95 1.99 2.39 0.63
N GLY A 96 1.46 3.32 -0.18
CA GLY A 96 0.06 3.33 -0.60
C GLY A 96 -0.10 3.62 -2.08
N GLY A 97 -1.18 3.09 -2.69
CA GLY A 97 -1.45 3.29 -4.11
C GLY A 97 -0.34 2.73 -5.00
N TRP A 98 0.24 3.59 -5.83
CA TRP A 98 1.40 3.27 -6.67
C TRP A 98 2.75 3.64 -6.03
N GLY A 99 2.81 3.93 -4.72
CA GLY A 99 4.03 4.39 -4.07
C GLY A 99 4.41 5.83 -4.43
N GLY A 100 5.69 6.07 -4.65
CA GLY A 100 6.21 7.36 -5.13
C GLY A 100 6.40 8.42 -4.05
N SER A 101 6.27 8.04 -2.78
CA SER A 101 6.53 8.89 -1.60
C SER A 101 6.69 8.07 -0.33
N LEU A 102 7.42 8.60 0.64
CA LEU A 102 7.62 7.93 1.91
C LEU A 102 6.44 8.19 2.87
N SER A 103 6.10 7.17 3.68
CA SER A 103 5.04 7.20 4.69
C SER A 103 5.51 7.89 5.99
N TYR A 104 5.75 9.20 5.93
CA TYR A 104 6.35 9.95 7.04
C TYR A 104 5.52 9.99 8.31
N ASP A 105 4.19 10.03 8.22
CA ASP A 105 3.30 10.07 9.40
C ASP A 105 3.41 8.76 10.20
N GLU A 106 3.42 7.63 9.52
CA GLU A 106 3.56 6.30 10.12
C GLU A 106 4.98 6.08 10.67
N MET A 107 6.02 6.57 9.98
CA MET A 107 7.38 6.58 10.51
C MET A 107 7.47 7.42 11.80
N ALA A 108 6.83 8.57 11.86
CA ALA A 108 6.78 9.43 13.03
C ALA A 108 6.10 8.72 14.22
N ASP A 109 5.01 8.01 13.97
CA ASP A 109 4.31 7.22 15.00
C ASP A 109 5.18 6.05 15.51
N ALA A 110 5.87 5.36 14.62
CA ALA A 110 6.82 4.32 14.98
C ALA A 110 7.96 4.88 15.85
N LEU A 111 8.53 6.01 15.43
CA LEU A 111 9.62 6.67 16.17
C LEU A 111 9.20 7.09 17.58
N ARG A 112 8.00 7.69 17.74
CA ARG A 112 7.45 8.06 19.09
C ARG A 112 7.31 6.85 20.01
N ARG A 113 7.10 5.67 19.45
CA ARG A 113 7.02 4.38 20.18
C ARG A 113 8.38 3.72 20.40
N GLY A 114 9.47 4.40 20.05
CA GLY A 114 10.84 3.94 20.22
C GLY A 114 11.33 2.89 19.22
N TYR A 115 10.65 2.71 18.09
CA TYR A 115 11.14 1.85 17.02
C TYR A 115 12.20 2.57 16.18
N ALA A 116 13.23 1.85 15.76
CA ALA A 116 13.92 2.19 14.53
C ALA A 116 12.94 1.92 13.37
N THR A 117 12.84 2.81 12.40
CA THR A 117 11.82 2.70 11.36
C THR A 117 12.35 3.11 9.99
N SER A 118 11.77 2.57 8.93
CA SER A 118 12.10 2.93 7.55
C SER A 118 10.87 2.93 6.65
N ALA A 119 10.96 3.67 5.55
CA ALA A 119 10.03 3.66 4.43
C ALA A 119 10.79 3.88 3.11
N THR A 120 10.18 3.51 1.99
CA THR A 120 10.69 3.70 0.64
C THR A 120 9.66 4.38 -0.26
N ASP A 121 10.15 4.99 -1.35
CA ASP A 121 9.31 5.53 -2.43
C ASP A 121 8.98 4.48 -3.51
N ASP A 122 9.39 3.23 -3.32
CA ASP A 122 9.21 2.11 -4.26
C ASP A 122 9.93 2.29 -5.62
N GLY A 123 10.96 3.11 -5.66
CA GLY A 123 11.82 3.30 -6.82
C GLY A 123 11.34 4.35 -7.83
N HIS A 124 10.45 5.25 -7.43
CA HIS A 124 9.99 6.35 -8.28
C HIS A 124 9.39 7.50 -7.48
N THR A 125 9.07 8.60 -8.14
CA THR A 125 8.41 9.76 -7.53
C THR A 125 7.05 10.01 -8.17
N GLY A 126 6.04 10.30 -7.33
CA GLY A 126 4.68 10.64 -7.75
C GLY A 126 3.72 9.45 -7.81
N PRO A 127 2.40 9.72 -7.84
CA PRO A 127 1.36 8.72 -7.58
C PRO A 127 0.89 7.94 -8.81
N SER A 128 1.52 8.09 -9.98
CA SER A 128 1.13 7.43 -11.24
C SER A 128 2.01 6.23 -11.53
N ALA A 129 1.43 5.19 -12.14
CA ALA A 129 2.19 4.04 -12.64
C ALA A 129 2.96 4.32 -13.93
N SER A 130 2.93 5.53 -14.47
CA SER A 130 3.64 5.89 -15.71
C SER A 130 5.16 5.68 -15.64
N PHE A 131 5.72 5.59 -14.43
CA PHE A 131 7.15 5.32 -14.20
C PHE A 131 7.64 4.00 -14.80
N VAL A 132 6.75 3.03 -15.05
CA VAL A 132 7.14 1.72 -15.61
C VAL A 132 7.37 1.74 -17.11
N VAL A 133 6.93 2.82 -17.82
CA VAL A 133 6.99 2.89 -19.28
C VAL A 133 8.43 3.01 -19.73
N GLY A 134 8.94 1.98 -20.42
CA GLY A 134 10.34 1.90 -20.83
C GLY A 134 11.33 1.52 -19.71
N HIS A 135 10.84 1.27 -18.50
CA HIS A 135 11.64 1.00 -17.30
C HIS A 135 11.21 -0.32 -16.62
N PRO A 136 11.50 -1.49 -17.20
CA PRO A 136 11.07 -2.77 -16.67
C PRO A 136 11.64 -3.07 -15.27
N GLU A 137 12.83 -2.57 -14.95
CA GLU A 137 13.44 -2.76 -13.64
C GLU A 137 12.72 -1.95 -12.54
N LYS A 138 12.19 -0.77 -12.87
CA LYS A 138 11.36 0.01 -11.92
C LYS A 138 10.05 -0.69 -11.58
N LEU A 139 9.47 -1.47 -12.50
CA LEU A 139 8.33 -2.32 -12.17
C LEU A 139 8.71 -3.43 -11.17
N ILE A 140 9.92 -3.97 -11.26
CA ILE A 140 10.46 -4.96 -10.33
C ILE A 140 10.73 -4.29 -8.98
N ASP A 141 11.28 -3.08 -8.96
CA ASP A 141 11.48 -2.28 -7.74
C ASP A 141 10.14 -2.10 -7.02
N PHE A 142 9.16 -1.53 -7.68
CA PHE A 142 7.80 -1.35 -7.15
C PHE A 142 7.13 -2.66 -6.73
N ALA A 143 7.37 -3.76 -7.45
CA ALA A 143 6.70 -5.02 -7.16
C ALA A 143 7.15 -5.66 -5.83
N TYR A 144 8.46 -5.62 -5.52
CA TYR A 144 9.01 -6.28 -4.32
C TYR A 144 10.45 -5.91 -3.95
N ARG A 145 11.26 -5.36 -4.89
CA ARG A 145 12.72 -5.20 -4.65
C ARG A 145 13.01 -4.00 -3.76
N ALA A 146 12.27 -2.91 -3.90
CA ALA A 146 12.49 -1.71 -3.12
C ALA A 146 12.34 -1.96 -1.62
N GLU A 147 11.34 -2.70 -1.22
CA GLU A 147 11.08 -3.04 0.18
C GLU A 147 12.14 -3.99 0.74
N HIS A 148 12.61 -4.93 -0.07
CA HIS A 148 13.71 -5.83 0.30
C HIS A 148 15.02 -5.06 0.50
N GLU A 149 15.45 -4.28 -0.48
CA GLU A 149 16.67 -3.49 -0.41
C GLU A 149 16.62 -2.48 0.75
N MET A 150 15.48 -1.81 0.95
CA MET A 150 15.25 -0.93 2.11
C MET A 150 15.42 -1.69 3.42
N THR A 151 14.86 -2.90 3.54
CA THR A 151 14.92 -3.71 4.76
C THR A 151 16.34 -4.13 5.07
N VAL A 152 17.09 -4.58 4.07
CA VAL A 152 18.50 -4.99 4.22
C VAL A 152 19.36 -3.81 4.65
N GLU A 153 19.21 -2.67 3.98
CA GLU A 153 19.96 -1.46 4.30
C GLU A 153 19.59 -0.90 5.68
N ALA A 154 18.29 -0.86 6.02
CA ALA A 154 17.84 -0.40 7.33
C ALA A 154 18.45 -1.23 8.46
N LYS A 155 18.50 -2.57 8.35
CA LYS A 155 19.13 -3.45 9.33
C LYS A 155 20.64 -3.23 9.41
N THR A 156 21.30 -2.94 8.29
CA THR A 156 22.73 -2.59 8.24
C THR A 156 23.01 -1.30 9.01
N LEU A 157 22.21 -0.26 8.78
CA LEU A 157 22.31 1.02 9.49
C LEU A 157 21.98 0.89 10.99
N ILE A 158 20.98 0.09 11.36
CA ILE A 158 20.62 -0.22 12.75
C ILE A 158 21.80 -0.88 13.46
N ARG A 159 22.39 -1.93 12.87
CA ARG A 159 23.54 -2.61 13.43
C ARG A 159 24.74 -1.69 13.61
N ALA A 160 25.02 -0.85 12.62
CA ALA A 160 26.12 0.10 12.69
C ALA A 160 25.90 1.16 13.76
N PHE A 161 24.66 1.68 13.90
CA PHE A 161 24.33 2.74 14.83
C PHE A 161 24.27 2.26 16.28
N TYR A 162 23.61 1.12 16.55
CA TYR A 162 23.43 0.62 17.92
C TYR A 162 24.47 -0.42 18.34
N GLY A 163 25.29 -0.93 17.41
CA GLY A 163 26.26 -2.01 17.66
C GLY A 163 25.60 -3.41 17.77
N SER A 164 24.33 -3.54 17.43
CA SER A 164 23.59 -4.81 17.47
C SER A 164 22.43 -4.79 16.46
N ASP A 165 22.02 -5.98 16.04
CA ASP A 165 20.78 -6.15 15.25
C ASP A 165 19.54 -5.83 16.07
N PRO A 166 18.41 -5.49 15.43
CA PRO A 166 17.13 -5.42 16.10
C PRO A 166 16.76 -6.82 16.63
N ARG A 167 16.24 -6.85 17.87
CA ARG A 167 15.76 -8.11 18.46
C ARG A 167 14.54 -8.69 17.73
N TYR A 168 13.71 -7.81 17.19
CA TYR A 168 12.56 -8.15 16.37
C TYR A 168 12.41 -7.11 15.26
N SER A 169 11.99 -7.59 14.09
CA SER A 169 11.68 -6.80 12.92
C SER A 169 10.20 -7.00 12.54
N PHE A 170 9.50 -5.92 12.30
CA PHE A 170 8.09 -5.96 11.95
C PHE A 170 7.84 -5.17 10.67
N TRP A 171 6.81 -5.61 9.93
CA TRP A 171 6.24 -4.89 8.81
C TRP A 171 4.84 -4.39 9.18
N ASN A 172 4.51 -3.16 8.79
CA ASN A 172 3.16 -2.61 8.88
C ASN A 172 2.81 -1.88 7.59
N GLY A 173 1.78 -2.34 6.88
CA GLY A 173 1.31 -1.71 5.67
C GLY A 173 -0.15 -2.03 5.36
N CYS A 174 -0.84 -1.08 4.73
CA CYS A 174 -2.23 -1.21 4.29
C CYS A 174 -2.33 -0.93 2.80
N SER A 175 -3.28 -1.53 2.09
CA SER A 175 -3.49 -1.35 0.65
C SER A 175 -2.25 -1.79 -0.16
N GLY A 176 -1.52 -0.85 -0.82
CA GLY A 176 -0.20 -1.11 -1.41
C GLY A 176 0.73 -1.79 -0.43
N GLY A 177 0.90 -1.21 0.76
CA GLY A 177 1.72 -1.74 1.85
C GLY A 177 1.26 -3.09 2.37
N GLY A 178 -0.04 -3.40 2.27
CA GLY A 178 -0.56 -4.74 2.54
C GLY A 178 -0.12 -5.76 1.49
N ARG A 179 -0.13 -5.39 0.21
CA ARG A 179 0.41 -6.20 -0.91
C ARG A 179 1.90 -6.45 -0.71
N GLU A 180 2.66 -5.42 -0.41
CA GLU A 180 4.09 -5.49 -0.12
C GLU A 180 4.37 -6.47 1.03
N GLY A 181 3.66 -6.34 2.15
CA GLY A 181 3.80 -7.25 3.29
C GLY A 181 3.56 -8.72 2.94
N LEU A 182 2.57 -9.03 2.09
CA LEU A 182 2.36 -10.40 1.61
C LEU A 182 3.51 -10.88 0.71
N LEU A 183 4.09 -9.99 -0.09
CA LEU A 183 5.24 -10.31 -0.93
C LEU A 183 6.50 -10.52 -0.09
N GLN A 184 6.73 -9.70 0.94
CA GLN A 184 7.82 -9.90 1.89
C GLN A 184 7.67 -11.26 2.58
N ALA A 185 6.49 -11.61 3.11
CA ALA A 185 6.24 -12.89 3.74
C ALA A 185 6.51 -14.10 2.82
N SER A 186 6.24 -13.96 1.52
CA SER A 186 6.38 -15.07 0.57
C SER A 186 7.77 -15.18 -0.06
N ARG A 187 8.48 -14.06 -0.26
CA ARG A 187 9.79 -14.02 -0.93
C ARG A 187 10.96 -14.01 0.03
N TYR A 188 10.79 -13.33 1.18
CA TYR A 188 11.84 -13.06 2.16
C TYR A 188 11.35 -13.38 3.58
N PRO A 189 10.94 -14.64 3.84
CA PRO A 189 10.26 -15.03 5.09
C PRO A 189 11.11 -14.80 6.35
N ASP A 190 12.43 -14.70 6.20
CA ASP A 190 13.36 -14.52 7.33
C ASP A 190 13.61 -13.04 7.67
N GLU A 191 13.00 -12.10 6.93
CA GLU A 191 13.27 -10.67 7.16
C GLU A 191 12.46 -10.07 8.30
N PHE A 192 11.26 -10.62 8.58
CA PHE A 192 10.34 -10.09 9.57
C PHE A 192 9.82 -11.17 10.51
N ASP A 193 9.79 -10.86 11.81
CA ASP A 193 9.18 -11.70 12.85
C ASP A 193 7.66 -11.59 12.88
N GLY A 194 7.11 -10.52 12.31
CA GLY A 194 5.66 -10.30 12.22
C GLY A 194 5.31 -9.28 11.15
N ILE A 195 4.22 -9.57 10.43
CA ILE A 195 3.76 -8.75 9.30
C ILE A 195 2.27 -8.42 9.50
N ILE A 196 1.94 -7.13 9.48
CA ILE A 196 0.57 -6.64 9.36
C ILE A 196 0.35 -6.24 7.90
N ALA A 197 -0.41 -7.05 7.18
CA ALA A 197 -0.81 -6.80 5.79
C ALA A 197 -2.30 -6.45 5.75
N GLY A 198 -2.61 -5.16 5.95
CA GLY A 198 -3.97 -4.66 5.98
C GLY A 198 -4.54 -4.45 4.58
N ASP A 199 -5.78 -4.90 4.32
CA ASP A 199 -6.52 -4.70 3.06
C ASP A 199 -5.62 -4.77 1.80
N PRO A 200 -4.92 -5.89 1.55
CA PRO A 200 -3.90 -5.98 0.50
C PRO A 200 -4.47 -5.64 -0.88
N ALA A 201 -3.86 -4.69 -1.56
CA ALA A 201 -4.25 -4.36 -2.93
C ALA A 201 -4.04 -5.56 -3.86
N ASN A 202 -5.04 -5.86 -4.68
CA ASN A 202 -4.95 -6.95 -5.64
C ASN A 202 -5.61 -6.61 -6.98
N ILE A 203 -5.05 -7.16 -8.04
CA ILE A 203 -5.46 -6.89 -9.43
C ILE A 203 -6.93 -7.22 -9.71
N ARG A 204 -7.50 -8.25 -9.08
CA ARG A 204 -8.90 -8.63 -9.34
C ARG A 204 -9.88 -7.57 -8.85
N ARG A 205 -9.61 -7.00 -7.66
CA ARG A 205 -10.39 -5.90 -7.11
C ARG A 205 -10.29 -4.67 -8.01
N ASN A 206 -9.09 -4.33 -8.45
CA ASN A 206 -8.84 -3.19 -9.33
C ASN A 206 -9.55 -3.36 -10.68
N SER A 207 -9.46 -4.56 -11.28
CA SER A 207 -10.15 -4.89 -12.53
C SER A 207 -11.67 -4.73 -12.41
N TRP A 208 -12.24 -5.21 -11.30
CA TRP A 208 -13.66 -5.10 -11.05
C TRP A 208 -14.11 -3.65 -10.83
N ALA A 209 -13.37 -2.87 -10.05
CA ALA A 209 -13.66 -1.46 -9.83
C ALA A 209 -13.59 -0.66 -11.14
N LEU A 210 -12.61 -0.96 -11.97
CA LEU A 210 -12.48 -0.35 -13.29
C LEU A 210 -13.65 -0.73 -14.21
N GLU A 211 -14.06 -1.99 -14.24
CA GLU A 211 -15.21 -2.42 -15.07
C GLU A 211 -16.48 -1.67 -14.69
N LEU A 212 -16.78 -1.54 -13.41
CA LEU A 212 -17.91 -0.73 -12.92
C LEU A 212 -17.80 0.73 -13.35
N ALA A 213 -16.63 1.34 -13.17
CA ALA A 213 -16.40 2.73 -13.51
C ALA A 213 -16.54 2.96 -15.02
N VAL A 214 -16.05 2.04 -15.86
CA VAL A 214 -16.18 2.11 -17.33
C VAL A 214 -17.63 1.96 -17.76
N GLN A 215 -18.41 1.08 -17.16
CA GLN A 215 -19.84 0.95 -17.45
C GLN A 215 -20.57 2.26 -17.16
N THR A 216 -20.32 2.86 -16.01
CA THR A 216 -20.91 4.14 -15.60
C THR A 216 -20.47 5.31 -16.50
N PHE A 217 -19.19 5.32 -16.92
CA PHE A 217 -18.66 6.33 -17.82
C PHE A 217 -19.28 6.27 -19.22
N ARG A 218 -19.51 5.05 -19.74
CA ARG A 218 -20.15 4.83 -21.05
C ARG A 218 -21.65 5.12 -21.03
N ASP A 219 -22.26 5.02 -19.87
CA ASP A 219 -23.69 5.26 -19.66
C ASP A 219 -23.88 6.14 -18.42
N PRO A 220 -23.80 7.47 -18.58
CA PRO A 220 -23.97 8.40 -17.46
C PRO A 220 -25.30 8.26 -16.70
N GLU A 221 -26.34 7.73 -17.34
CA GLU A 221 -27.61 7.45 -16.68
C GLU A 221 -27.54 6.29 -15.68
N ALA A 222 -26.51 5.43 -15.81
CA ALA A 222 -26.24 4.34 -14.88
C ALA A 222 -25.54 4.83 -13.60
N TYR A 223 -24.98 6.03 -13.60
CA TYR A 223 -24.29 6.58 -12.43
C TYR A 223 -25.23 6.84 -11.26
N ILE A 224 -24.91 6.31 -10.08
CA ILE A 224 -25.65 6.57 -8.85
C ILE A 224 -24.91 7.68 -8.08
N PRO A 225 -25.46 8.91 -8.02
CA PRO A 225 -24.83 9.99 -7.26
C PRO A 225 -24.74 9.65 -5.76
N PRO A 226 -23.65 10.04 -5.06
CA PRO A 226 -23.50 9.81 -3.62
C PRO A 226 -24.67 10.33 -2.76
N ALA A 227 -25.39 11.35 -3.23
CA ALA A 227 -26.59 11.87 -2.57
C ALA A 227 -27.73 10.83 -2.43
N LYS A 228 -27.72 9.77 -3.26
CA LYS A 228 -28.70 8.67 -3.18
C LYS A 228 -28.26 7.52 -2.26
N TYR A 229 -26.99 7.43 -1.88
CA TYR A 229 -26.48 6.33 -1.06
C TYR A 229 -27.19 6.18 0.30
N PRO A 230 -27.53 7.27 1.04
CA PRO A 230 -28.26 7.13 2.30
C PRO A 230 -29.64 6.47 2.14
N MET A 231 -30.32 6.70 1.02
CA MET A 231 -31.61 6.06 0.72
C MET A 231 -31.44 4.57 0.46
N ILE A 232 -30.43 4.19 -0.34
CA ILE A 232 -30.10 2.79 -0.63
C ILE A 232 -29.71 2.07 0.67
N HIS A 233 -28.82 2.68 1.47
CA HIS A 233 -28.35 2.12 2.73
C HIS A 233 -29.50 1.85 3.71
N ARG A 234 -30.44 2.78 3.87
CA ARG A 234 -31.63 2.55 4.69
C ARG A 234 -32.43 1.33 4.23
N ALA A 235 -32.66 1.21 2.92
CA ALA A 235 -33.40 0.07 2.39
C ALA A 235 -32.67 -1.26 2.62
N VAL A 236 -31.33 -1.25 2.54
CA VAL A 236 -30.50 -2.41 2.85
C VAL A 236 -30.60 -2.79 4.34
N LEU A 237 -30.50 -1.81 5.26
CA LEU A 237 -30.70 -2.03 6.68
C LEU A 237 -32.12 -2.54 7.01
N GLU A 238 -33.15 -1.92 6.42
CA GLU A 238 -34.54 -2.38 6.61
C GLU A 238 -34.73 -3.84 6.19
N ALA A 239 -34.07 -4.28 5.13
CA ALA A 239 -34.19 -5.62 4.61
C ALA A 239 -33.34 -6.66 5.37
N CYS A 240 -32.25 -6.25 6.01
CA CYS A 240 -31.18 -7.18 6.41
C CYS A 240 -30.71 -7.06 7.86
N ASP A 241 -30.81 -5.90 8.50
CA ASP A 241 -30.27 -5.60 9.83
C ASP A 241 -30.70 -6.67 10.88
N ALA A 242 -31.98 -6.98 10.95
CA ALA A 242 -32.48 -7.96 11.92
C ALA A 242 -32.18 -9.43 11.60
N LYS A 243 -31.48 -9.76 10.51
CA LYS A 243 -31.27 -11.15 10.08
C LYS A 243 -30.20 -11.90 10.86
N ASP A 244 -29.33 -11.19 11.56
CA ASP A 244 -28.36 -11.74 12.51
C ASP A 244 -28.96 -11.91 13.92
N GLY A 245 -30.16 -11.36 14.18
CA GLY A 245 -30.89 -11.43 15.43
C GLY A 245 -30.88 -10.15 16.23
N LEU A 246 -30.19 -9.10 15.77
CA LEU A 246 -30.13 -7.80 16.41
C LEU A 246 -30.48 -6.70 15.37
N LYS A 247 -31.11 -5.62 15.82
CA LYS A 247 -31.42 -4.47 14.98
C LYS A 247 -30.66 -3.25 15.51
N ASP A 248 -29.40 -3.11 15.07
CA ASP A 248 -28.45 -2.12 15.61
C ASP A 248 -27.76 -1.26 14.54
N GLY A 249 -28.20 -1.42 13.27
CA GLY A 249 -27.61 -0.69 12.14
C GLY A 249 -26.37 -1.35 11.54
N LEU A 250 -26.04 -2.59 11.98
CA LEU A 250 -24.98 -3.41 11.40
C LEU A 250 -25.57 -4.64 10.70
N ILE A 251 -24.86 -5.17 9.73
CA ILE A 251 -25.24 -6.39 9.01
C ILE A 251 -24.12 -7.40 9.24
N GLU A 252 -24.20 -8.19 10.33
CA GLU A 252 -23.20 -9.19 10.66
C GLU A 252 -23.36 -10.51 9.89
N ALA A 253 -24.53 -10.72 9.26
CA ALA A 253 -24.80 -11.87 8.41
C ALA A 253 -25.08 -11.43 6.95
N PRO A 254 -24.10 -10.82 6.26
CA PRO A 254 -24.29 -10.26 4.93
C PRO A 254 -24.66 -11.33 3.88
N GLU A 255 -24.23 -12.58 4.06
CA GLU A 255 -24.58 -13.70 3.19
C GLU A 255 -26.10 -14.00 3.17
N ARG A 256 -26.81 -13.64 4.25
CA ARG A 256 -28.28 -13.76 4.35
C ARG A 256 -29.02 -12.57 3.79
N CYS A 257 -28.29 -11.49 3.45
CA CYS A 257 -28.89 -10.25 2.98
C CYS A 257 -29.19 -10.32 1.48
N ASN A 258 -30.47 -10.22 1.17
CA ASN A 258 -30.97 -10.08 -0.20
C ASN A 258 -31.84 -8.83 -0.28
N VAL A 259 -31.45 -7.88 -1.15
CA VAL A 259 -32.17 -6.63 -1.34
C VAL A 259 -32.76 -6.59 -2.75
N ASP A 260 -34.04 -6.36 -2.83
CA ASP A 260 -34.71 -6.09 -4.12
C ASP A 260 -34.59 -4.60 -4.46
N PHE A 261 -33.54 -4.22 -5.17
CA PHE A 261 -33.34 -2.83 -5.62
C PHE A 261 -34.41 -2.34 -6.59
N LYS A 262 -35.22 -3.23 -7.19
CA LYS A 262 -36.36 -2.81 -8.02
C LYS A 262 -37.44 -2.10 -7.21
N SER A 263 -37.57 -2.43 -5.92
CA SER A 263 -38.47 -1.75 -5.00
C SER A 263 -38.11 -0.28 -4.80
N LEU A 264 -36.87 0.11 -5.07
CA LEU A 264 -36.38 1.49 -5.00
C LEU A 264 -36.56 2.26 -6.33
N GLN A 265 -37.09 1.62 -7.37
CA GLN A 265 -37.21 2.27 -8.68
C GLN A 265 -38.20 3.43 -8.64
N CYS A 266 -37.81 4.55 -9.28
CA CYS A 266 -38.69 5.73 -9.44
C CYS A 266 -39.98 5.37 -10.16
N LYS A 267 -41.12 5.81 -9.61
CA LYS A 267 -42.44 5.62 -10.21
C LYS A 267 -42.78 6.70 -11.25
N ALA A 268 -42.07 7.82 -11.19
CA ALA A 268 -42.24 8.96 -12.10
C ALA A 268 -40.85 9.49 -12.53
N SER A 269 -40.55 10.75 -12.27
CA SER A 269 -39.26 11.36 -12.56
C SER A 269 -38.17 10.94 -11.59
N ASP A 270 -36.91 11.12 -11.98
CA ASP A 270 -35.75 10.90 -11.12
C ASP A 270 -35.76 11.83 -9.89
N GLY A 271 -35.33 11.33 -8.75
CA GLY A 271 -35.26 12.02 -7.46
C GLY A 271 -34.22 11.43 -6.51
N LEU A 272 -34.00 12.07 -5.37
CA LEU A 272 -33.04 11.61 -4.37
C LEU A 272 -33.56 10.43 -3.54
N ASP A 273 -34.84 10.14 -3.61
CA ASP A 273 -35.53 9.10 -2.85
C ASP A 273 -35.82 7.83 -3.67
N CYS A 274 -35.33 7.78 -4.92
CA CYS A 274 -35.53 6.63 -5.80
C CYS A 274 -34.35 6.45 -6.76
N LEU A 275 -34.32 5.30 -7.44
CA LEU A 275 -33.33 4.96 -8.47
C LEU A 275 -34.00 4.93 -9.85
N THR A 276 -33.35 5.45 -10.87
CA THR A 276 -33.75 5.18 -12.26
C THR A 276 -33.61 3.69 -12.57
N ALA A 277 -34.26 3.22 -13.64
CA ALA A 277 -34.13 1.81 -14.05
C ALA A 277 -32.63 1.42 -14.31
N ARG A 278 -31.85 2.37 -14.85
CA ARG A 278 -30.41 2.17 -15.09
C ARG A 278 -29.62 2.11 -13.78
N GLN A 279 -29.94 2.97 -12.82
CA GLN A 279 -29.32 2.96 -11.49
C GLN A 279 -29.65 1.69 -10.69
N VAL A 280 -30.87 1.16 -10.85
CA VAL A 280 -31.23 -0.16 -10.28
C VAL A 280 -30.31 -1.26 -10.81
N GLN A 281 -30.06 -1.28 -12.13
CA GLN A 281 -29.13 -2.23 -12.72
C GLN A 281 -27.70 -2.08 -12.16
N THR A 282 -27.22 -0.85 -11.99
CA THR A 282 -25.92 -0.57 -11.38
C THR A 282 -25.85 -1.08 -9.94
N ALA A 283 -26.85 -0.80 -9.10
CA ALA A 283 -26.90 -1.29 -7.73
C ALA A 283 -26.88 -2.84 -7.69
N GLN A 284 -27.63 -3.50 -8.57
CA GLN A 284 -27.62 -4.95 -8.72
C GLN A 284 -26.23 -5.47 -9.16
N THR A 285 -25.56 -4.79 -10.08
CA THR A 285 -24.21 -5.15 -10.53
C THR A 285 -23.21 -5.06 -9.39
N ILE A 286 -23.21 -3.96 -8.62
CA ILE A 286 -22.30 -3.77 -7.47
C ILE A 286 -22.46 -4.89 -6.45
N THR A 287 -23.69 -5.30 -6.18
CA THR A 287 -24.01 -6.32 -5.17
C THR A 287 -24.09 -7.75 -5.73
N SER A 288 -23.64 -7.96 -6.95
CA SER A 288 -23.54 -9.28 -7.58
C SER A 288 -22.09 -9.74 -7.67
N PRO A 289 -21.82 -11.06 -7.59
CA PRO A 289 -20.47 -11.56 -7.86
C PRO A 289 -20.05 -11.29 -9.30
N VAL A 290 -18.78 -10.96 -9.51
CA VAL A 290 -18.20 -10.90 -10.85
C VAL A 290 -17.91 -12.31 -11.33
N ALA A 291 -18.49 -12.70 -12.46
CA ALA A 291 -18.34 -14.03 -12.98
C ALA A 291 -17.97 -14.02 -14.48
N THR A 292 -17.30 -15.09 -14.93
CA THR A 292 -17.09 -15.33 -16.36
C THR A 292 -18.43 -15.63 -17.07
N LYS A 293 -18.42 -15.58 -18.41
CA LYS A 293 -19.57 -16.02 -19.23
C LYS A 293 -20.00 -17.47 -18.94
N THR A 294 -19.09 -18.29 -18.39
CA THR A 294 -19.36 -19.68 -18.01
C THR A 294 -19.81 -19.85 -16.56
N GLY A 295 -20.02 -18.75 -15.84
CA GLY A 295 -20.50 -18.74 -14.44
C GLY A 295 -19.43 -18.94 -13.38
N LYS A 296 -18.14 -19.03 -13.75
CA LYS A 296 -17.05 -19.10 -12.74
C LYS A 296 -16.91 -17.75 -12.04
N ILE A 297 -17.08 -17.71 -10.72
CA ILE A 297 -16.89 -16.51 -9.90
C ILE A 297 -15.41 -16.14 -9.92
N LEU A 298 -15.13 -14.91 -10.33
CA LEU A 298 -13.80 -14.29 -10.34
C LEU A 298 -13.56 -13.45 -9.09
N PHE A 299 -14.60 -12.73 -8.65
CA PHE A 299 -14.56 -11.87 -7.49
C PHE A 299 -15.91 -11.95 -6.73
N PRO A 300 -15.94 -12.00 -5.39
CA PRO A 300 -17.18 -11.95 -4.63
C PRO A 300 -17.87 -10.60 -4.81
N ARG A 301 -19.17 -10.57 -4.52
CA ARG A 301 -19.93 -9.31 -4.49
C ARG A 301 -19.36 -8.34 -3.46
N VAL A 302 -19.72 -7.06 -3.61
CA VAL A 302 -19.59 -6.08 -2.53
C VAL A 302 -20.65 -6.37 -1.47
N GLU A 303 -20.22 -6.42 -0.22
CA GLU A 303 -21.13 -6.80 0.85
C GLU A 303 -22.16 -5.70 1.14
N PRO A 304 -23.42 -6.10 1.43
CA PRO A 304 -24.45 -5.19 1.92
C PRO A 304 -24.01 -4.48 3.20
N GLY A 305 -24.44 -3.22 3.35
CA GLY A 305 -24.01 -2.35 4.45
C GLY A 305 -22.88 -1.38 4.07
N THR A 306 -22.30 -1.53 2.87
CA THR A 306 -21.19 -0.69 2.39
C THR A 306 -21.61 0.48 1.50
N GLU A 307 -22.89 0.67 1.27
CA GLU A 307 -23.47 1.59 0.25
C GLU A 307 -22.97 3.02 0.38
N LEU A 308 -22.77 3.50 1.62
CA LEU A 308 -22.28 4.86 1.89
C LEU A 308 -20.86 5.12 1.35
N ARG A 309 -20.14 4.05 0.97
CA ARG A 309 -18.76 4.14 0.47
C ARG A 309 -18.61 3.73 -1.01
N TRP A 310 -19.69 3.52 -1.73
CA TRP A 310 -19.65 3.09 -3.12
C TRP A 310 -18.87 4.05 -4.03
N SER A 311 -18.87 5.36 -3.75
CA SER A 311 -18.04 6.31 -4.49
C SER A 311 -16.55 5.98 -4.50
N ARG A 312 -16.05 5.32 -3.45
CA ARG A 312 -14.64 4.89 -3.37
C ARG A 312 -14.33 3.68 -4.26
N LEU A 313 -15.34 2.93 -4.67
CA LEU A 313 -15.18 1.76 -5.53
C LEU A 313 -15.05 2.15 -7.00
N ALA A 314 -15.81 3.17 -7.43
CA ALA A 314 -15.91 3.56 -8.83
C ALA A 314 -15.36 4.95 -9.14
N GLY A 315 -14.99 5.76 -8.15
CA GLY A 315 -14.39 7.08 -8.36
C GLY A 315 -15.32 8.14 -8.97
N GLY A 316 -16.62 7.90 -8.99
CA GLY A 316 -17.60 8.79 -9.62
C GLY A 316 -17.93 8.39 -11.06
N PRO A 317 -18.46 9.32 -11.93
CA PRO A 317 -18.78 9.00 -13.33
C PRO A 317 -17.52 8.78 -14.18
N GLN A 318 -16.34 9.15 -13.70
CA GLN A 318 -15.04 8.93 -14.35
C GLN A 318 -14.30 7.81 -13.61
N PRO A 319 -13.65 6.88 -14.34
CA PRO A 319 -12.76 5.90 -13.71
C PRO A 319 -11.61 6.60 -12.97
N ALA A 320 -11.25 6.11 -11.77
CA ALA A 320 -10.14 6.66 -11.02
C ALA A 320 -8.79 6.29 -11.68
N ASP A 321 -7.88 7.25 -11.79
CA ASP A 321 -6.55 7.05 -12.38
C ASP A 321 -5.78 5.91 -11.72
N LEU A 322 -5.95 5.71 -10.42
CA LEU A 322 -5.35 4.59 -9.69
C LEU A 322 -5.59 3.22 -10.37
N PHE A 323 -6.79 2.99 -10.89
CA PHE A 323 -7.14 1.73 -11.57
C PHE A 323 -6.83 1.76 -13.06
N LEU A 324 -6.99 2.94 -13.69
CA LEU A 324 -6.67 3.11 -15.10
C LEU A 324 -5.18 2.92 -15.37
N ASP A 325 -4.32 3.42 -14.51
CA ASP A 325 -2.87 3.37 -14.64
C ASP A 325 -2.35 1.93 -14.68
N GLU A 326 -2.95 1.01 -13.93
CA GLU A 326 -2.60 -0.40 -13.98
C GLU A 326 -2.75 -0.96 -15.41
N PHE A 327 -3.86 -0.65 -16.05
CA PHE A 327 -4.12 -1.14 -17.41
C PHE A 327 -3.33 -0.36 -18.46
N ARG A 328 -3.27 0.97 -18.36
CA ARG A 328 -2.54 1.81 -19.31
C ARG A 328 -1.05 1.45 -19.36
N TYR A 329 -0.41 1.45 -18.23
CA TYR A 329 1.05 1.43 -18.15
C TYR A 329 1.61 0.03 -17.86
N VAL A 330 0.97 -0.76 -17.02
CA VAL A 330 1.49 -2.08 -16.65
C VAL A 330 1.01 -3.17 -17.61
N VAL A 331 -0.30 -3.20 -17.92
CA VAL A 331 -0.88 -4.27 -18.76
C VAL A 331 -0.66 -4.00 -20.24
N TYR A 332 -1.05 -2.83 -20.70
CA TYR A 332 -1.01 -2.48 -22.14
C TYR A 332 0.24 -1.72 -22.56
N GLN A 333 0.99 -1.15 -21.61
CA GLN A 333 2.21 -0.37 -21.85
C GLN A 333 1.97 0.77 -22.87
N ASP A 334 0.82 1.44 -22.75
CA ASP A 334 0.42 2.55 -23.60
C ASP A 334 0.94 3.88 -23.05
N PRO A 335 2.06 4.45 -23.58
CA PRO A 335 2.66 5.67 -23.04
C PRO A 335 1.81 6.92 -23.34
N ILE A 336 0.91 6.86 -24.31
CA ILE A 336 0.11 8.02 -24.75
C ILE A 336 -1.18 8.11 -23.92
N GLY A 337 -1.55 7.04 -23.23
CA GLY A 337 -2.73 7.05 -22.35
C GLY A 337 -4.01 7.39 -23.10
N THR A 338 -4.09 7.06 -24.38
CA THR A 338 -5.26 7.32 -25.22
C THR A 338 -6.49 6.60 -24.72
N GLY A 339 -6.34 5.85 -23.58
CA GLY A 339 -7.38 5.22 -22.79
C GLY A 339 -8.76 5.20 -23.42
N GLU A 340 -8.82 4.96 -24.72
CA GLU A 340 -10.10 4.56 -25.29
C GLU A 340 -10.49 3.30 -24.56
N ALA A 341 -11.56 3.37 -23.80
CA ALA A 341 -12.17 2.24 -23.14
C ALA A 341 -12.48 1.06 -24.10
N SER A 342 -12.21 1.21 -25.38
CA SER A 342 -12.19 0.19 -26.42
C SER A 342 -11.11 -0.87 -26.20
N THR A 343 -10.02 -0.58 -25.48
CA THR A 343 -8.92 -1.52 -25.24
C THR A 343 -9.23 -2.55 -24.15
N LEU A 344 -10.22 -2.34 -23.28
CA LEU A 344 -10.65 -3.35 -22.33
C LEU A 344 -11.21 -4.63 -22.98
N ASN A 345 -11.56 -4.58 -24.26
CA ASN A 345 -11.88 -5.75 -25.07
C ASN A 345 -10.69 -6.29 -25.89
N ALA A 346 -9.55 -5.62 -25.86
CA ALA A 346 -8.34 -6.08 -26.54
C ALA A 346 -7.72 -7.24 -25.73
N THR A 347 -7.43 -8.34 -26.40
CA THR A 347 -6.64 -9.42 -25.82
C THR A 347 -5.24 -8.86 -25.53
N PRO A 348 -4.73 -8.93 -24.30
CA PRO A 348 -3.40 -8.44 -24.01
C PRO A 348 -2.37 -9.15 -24.89
N PRO A 349 -1.32 -8.48 -25.36
CA PRO A 349 -0.28 -9.08 -26.14
C PRO A 349 0.30 -10.30 -25.41
N ARG A 350 0.40 -11.45 -26.07
CA ARG A 350 1.07 -12.62 -25.52
C ARG A 350 2.53 -12.24 -25.27
N ARG A 351 2.96 -12.24 -24.01
CA ARG A 351 4.38 -12.14 -23.70
C ARG A 351 5.07 -13.37 -24.29
N THR A 352 5.95 -13.17 -25.25
CA THR A 352 6.97 -14.18 -25.61
C THR A 352 7.85 -14.35 -24.35
N GLN A 353 7.94 -15.58 -23.88
CA GLN A 353 8.78 -16.01 -22.76
C GLN A 353 10.26 -15.73 -23.06
#